data_4eec6af55db4cf84183aefb1d3a1e608
#
_entry.id   4eec6af55db4cf84183aefb1d3a1e608
#
_cell.length_a   1.000
_cell.length_b   1.000
_cell.length_c   1.000
_cell.angle_alpha   90.00
_cell.angle_beta   90.00
_cell.angle_gamma   90.00
#
_symmetry.space_group_name_H-M   'P 1'
#
loop_
_entity.id
_entity.type
_entity.pdbx_description
1 polymer ?
#
loop_
_entity_poly.entity_id
_entity_poly.type
_entity_poly.pdbx_seq_one_letter_code
_entity_poly.pdbx_strand_id
1 'polypeptide(L)'
;MMFEKKEALYLVDHESYLHLKETVTQTGFAYETFDKATGAAQHTGLITYEEMLENPIRNPLACARVMALQEIGLKGEVVSEVALRTLEQIKEARRAYRKEHPEDAHDHSIRFITIDYNELFRIPDGGKVQIDYAGRHFVSPCVYIDDYHTRIAGRVYHICEFAEMMERGGGTVAPEPEITANQAAWQIGHREYLSIQSTETGWDYSVYDRQFSEIDGGDIDLKHITIQQCRDMLLQDLGWQDRSFVPMDYEMVEERAADVAEEKLNSLLERIHAERKEIANRPHGDARSAPKKKNREVCL
;
A
#
# COMPACT_ATOMS: atom_id res chain seq x y z
N MET A 1 -3.70 33.99 -1.15
CA MET A 1 -3.20 32.84 -1.91
C MET A 1 -4.44 32.14 -2.48
N MET A 2 -4.72 32.28 -3.77
CA MET A 2 -5.77 31.47 -4.40
C MET A 2 -5.22 30.04 -4.47
N PHE A 3 -5.91 29.08 -3.85
CA PHE A 3 -5.59 27.67 -4.05
C PHE A 3 -5.82 27.35 -5.52
N GLU A 4 -4.76 27.00 -6.24
CA GLU A 4 -4.89 26.55 -7.61
C GLU A 4 -5.70 25.25 -7.61
N LYS A 5 -6.69 25.21 -8.47
CA LYS A 5 -7.56 24.05 -8.62
C LYS A 5 -6.78 22.94 -9.28
N LYS A 6 -6.72 21.77 -8.64
CA LYS A 6 -5.91 20.62 -9.04
C LYS A 6 -6.70 19.53 -9.75
N GLU A 7 -8.02 19.69 -9.84
CA GLU A 7 -8.92 18.69 -10.44
C GLU A 7 -10.16 19.39 -11.00
N ALA A 8 -10.62 18.98 -12.17
CA ALA A 8 -11.85 19.47 -12.78
C ALA A 8 -12.46 18.43 -13.72
N LEU A 9 -13.77 18.50 -13.84
CA LEU A 9 -14.56 17.72 -14.78
C LEU A 9 -15.31 18.67 -15.72
N TYR A 10 -15.25 18.39 -17.01
CA TYR A 10 -15.89 19.16 -18.05
C TYR A 10 -16.85 18.31 -18.86
N LEU A 11 -17.98 18.86 -19.22
CA LEU A 11 -18.84 18.30 -20.27
C LEU A 11 -18.36 18.83 -21.61
N VAL A 12 -18.04 17.94 -22.52
CA VAL A 12 -17.54 18.23 -23.87
C VAL A 12 -18.59 17.71 -24.87
N ASP A 13 -18.88 18.51 -25.91
CA ASP A 13 -19.80 18.18 -27.01
C ASP A 13 -21.20 17.63 -26.62
N HIS A 14 -21.61 17.75 -25.37
CA HIS A 14 -22.83 17.19 -24.77
C HIS A 14 -22.88 15.67 -24.60
N GLU A 15 -21.94 14.90 -25.14
CA GLU A 15 -21.91 13.43 -25.18
C GLU A 15 -20.77 12.83 -24.37
N SER A 16 -19.73 13.63 -24.09
CA SER A 16 -18.52 13.16 -23.39
C SER A 16 -18.19 14.03 -22.18
N TYR A 17 -17.52 13.42 -21.22
CA TYR A 17 -16.87 14.13 -20.11
C TYR A 17 -15.36 14.11 -20.27
N LEU A 18 -14.68 15.22 -19.96
CA LEU A 18 -13.23 15.31 -19.80
C LEU A 18 -12.92 15.53 -18.32
N HIS A 19 -12.26 14.60 -17.70
CA HIS A 19 -11.73 14.71 -16.36
C HIS A 19 -10.24 15.03 -16.42
N LEU A 20 -9.83 16.04 -15.66
CA LEU A 20 -8.43 16.46 -15.50
C LEU A 20 -8.09 16.41 -14.02
N LYS A 21 -6.96 15.80 -13.69
CA LYS A 21 -6.47 15.71 -12.32
C LYS A 21 -4.96 15.84 -12.28
N GLU A 22 -4.45 16.71 -11.38
CA GLU A 22 -3.01 16.76 -11.13
C GLU A 22 -2.50 15.41 -10.66
N THR A 23 -1.38 14.96 -11.22
CA THR A 23 -0.75 13.69 -10.90
C THR A 23 -0.25 13.68 -9.45
N VAL A 24 -0.17 12.51 -8.84
CA VAL A 24 0.37 12.34 -7.47
C VAL A 24 1.85 12.73 -7.42
N THR A 25 2.56 12.51 -8.51
CA THR A 25 3.97 12.89 -8.70
C THR A 25 4.17 14.38 -8.92
N GLN A 26 3.08 15.15 -9.14
CA GLN A 26 3.09 16.58 -9.44
C GLN A 26 3.90 16.94 -10.70
N THR A 27 3.87 16.07 -11.70
CA THR A 27 4.57 16.24 -12.97
C THR A 27 3.69 16.87 -14.05
N GLY A 28 2.36 16.88 -13.86
CA GLY A 28 1.40 17.41 -14.80
C GLY A 28 -0.04 17.09 -14.44
N PHE A 29 -0.89 17.02 -15.46
CA PHE A 29 -2.30 16.62 -15.32
C PHE A 29 -2.59 15.38 -16.17
N ALA A 30 -3.03 14.31 -15.51
CA ALA A 30 -3.66 13.19 -16.21
C ALA A 30 -5.05 13.62 -16.71
N TYR A 31 -5.41 13.17 -17.90
CA TYR A 31 -6.75 13.36 -18.44
C TYR A 31 -7.39 12.05 -18.84
N GLU A 32 -8.72 11.98 -18.71
CA GLU A 32 -9.56 10.90 -19.20
C GLU A 32 -10.82 11.48 -19.81
N THR A 33 -11.27 10.88 -20.90
CA THR A 33 -12.61 11.17 -21.43
C THR A 33 -13.53 9.97 -21.23
N PHE A 34 -14.80 10.27 -20.98
CA PHE A 34 -15.82 9.27 -20.71
C PHE A 34 -17.02 9.51 -21.62
N ASP A 35 -17.53 8.46 -22.21
CA ASP A 35 -18.85 8.48 -22.83
C ASP A 35 -19.92 8.77 -21.77
N LYS A 36 -20.81 9.69 -22.06
CA LYS A 36 -21.82 10.14 -21.09
C LYS A 36 -22.88 9.10 -20.82
N ALA A 37 -23.25 8.30 -21.81
CA ALA A 37 -24.34 7.32 -21.68
C ALA A 37 -23.87 6.06 -20.96
N THR A 38 -22.68 5.56 -21.31
CA THR A 38 -22.13 4.29 -20.80
C THR A 38 -21.15 4.46 -19.67
N GLY A 39 -20.56 5.67 -19.49
CA GLY A 39 -19.45 5.90 -18.59
C GLY A 39 -18.14 5.24 -19.02
N ALA A 40 -18.09 4.66 -20.21
CA ALA A 40 -16.88 4.01 -20.74
C ALA A 40 -15.80 5.05 -21.00
N ALA A 41 -14.55 4.72 -20.63
CA ALA A 41 -13.41 5.55 -20.95
C ALA A 41 -13.12 5.45 -22.45
N GLN A 42 -12.83 6.60 -23.07
CA GLN A 42 -12.59 6.70 -24.53
C GLN A 42 -11.13 7.05 -24.83
N HIS A 43 -10.60 8.07 -24.16
CA HIS A 43 -9.23 8.53 -24.30
C HIS A 43 -8.62 8.79 -22.95
N THR A 44 -7.32 8.63 -22.86
CA THR A 44 -6.53 8.98 -21.66
C THR A 44 -5.15 9.47 -22.07
N GLY A 45 -4.55 10.27 -21.22
CA GLY A 45 -3.19 10.77 -21.44
C GLY A 45 -2.68 11.60 -20.26
N LEU A 46 -1.51 12.16 -20.46
CA LEU A 46 -0.81 13.00 -19.52
C LEU A 46 -0.30 14.25 -20.22
N ILE A 47 -0.67 15.41 -19.70
CA ILE A 47 -0.10 16.70 -20.11
C ILE A 47 0.88 17.13 -19.04
N THR A 48 2.16 17.15 -19.36
CA THR A 48 3.22 17.48 -18.41
C THR A 48 3.35 18.99 -18.21
N TYR A 49 3.88 19.40 -17.06
CA TYR A 49 4.21 20.81 -16.83
C TYR A 49 5.27 21.33 -17.81
N GLU A 50 6.18 20.47 -18.27
CA GLU A 50 7.19 20.81 -19.28
C GLU A 50 6.54 21.20 -20.61
N GLU A 51 5.60 20.39 -21.11
CA GLU A 51 4.83 20.68 -22.32
C GLU A 51 4.01 21.96 -22.20
N MET A 52 3.50 22.27 -21.00
CA MET A 52 2.76 23.50 -20.75
C MET A 52 3.62 24.76 -20.79
N LEU A 53 4.94 24.68 -20.59
CA LEU A 53 5.82 25.87 -20.60
C LEU A 53 5.80 26.63 -21.94
N GLU A 54 5.60 25.91 -23.02
CA GLU A 54 5.53 26.50 -24.37
C GLU A 54 4.15 27.12 -24.68
N ASN A 55 3.15 26.88 -23.81
CA ASN A 55 1.79 27.37 -24.03
C ASN A 55 1.59 28.76 -23.39
N PRO A 56 0.93 29.72 -24.10
CA PRO A 56 0.69 31.05 -23.56
C PRO A 56 -0.32 31.09 -22.39
N ILE A 57 -1.06 30.03 -22.15
CA ILE A 57 -2.08 29.97 -21.09
C ILE A 57 -1.40 29.79 -19.72
N ARG A 58 -1.56 30.80 -18.86
CA ARG A 58 -0.87 30.83 -17.54
C ARG A 58 -1.48 29.97 -16.47
N ASN A 59 -2.77 29.65 -16.54
CA ASN A 59 -3.43 28.79 -15.60
C ASN A 59 -3.16 27.32 -15.98
N PRO A 60 -2.49 26.51 -15.16
CA PRO A 60 -2.08 25.16 -15.52
C PRO A 60 -3.26 24.25 -15.90
N LEU A 61 -4.35 24.28 -15.13
CA LEU A 61 -5.53 23.46 -15.41
C LEU A 61 -6.23 23.86 -16.71
N ALA A 62 -6.30 25.17 -17.00
CA ALA A 62 -6.85 25.65 -18.26
C ALA A 62 -5.94 25.29 -19.45
N CYS A 63 -4.62 25.33 -19.25
CA CYS A 63 -3.64 24.91 -20.23
C CYS A 63 -3.80 23.41 -20.53
N ALA A 64 -3.80 22.57 -19.50
CA ALA A 64 -4.00 21.12 -19.62
C ALA A 64 -5.30 20.78 -20.35
N ARG A 65 -6.40 21.48 -20.04
CA ARG A 65 -7.68 21.30 -20.73
C ARG A 65 -7.56 21.54 -22.23
N VAL A 66 -6.95 22.66 -22.63
CA VAL A 66 -6.82 23.01 -24.05
C VAL A 66 -5.94 22.01 -24.79
N MET A 67 -4.84 21.58 -24.16
CA MET A 67 -3.93 20.60 -24.74
C MET A 67 -4.59 19.23 -24.86
N ALA A 68 -5.27 18.74 -23.81
CA ALA A 68 -6.01 17.47 -23.84
C ALA A 68 -7.08 17.46 -24.94
N LEU A 69 -7.88 18.53 -25.05
CA LEU A 69 -8.88 18.65 -26.12
C LEU A 69 -8.24 18.67 -27.53
N GLN A 70 -7.05 19.24 -27.64
CA GLN A 70 -6.31 19.25 -28.91
C GLN A 70 -5.82 17.85 -29.25
N GLU A 71 -5.30 17.09 -28.28
CA GLU A 71 -4.84 15.69 -28.50
C GLU A 71 -5.97 14.78 -28.95
N ILE A 72 -7.15 14.89 -28.33
CA ILE A 72 -8.30 14.07 -28.71
C ILE A 72 -9.07 14.58 -29.94
N GLY A 73 -8.57 15.64 -30.60
CA GLY A 73 -9.15 16.18 -31.83
C GLY A 73 -10.38 17.06 -31.63
N LEU A 74 -10.70 17.47 -30.41
CA LEU A 74 -11.88 18.29 -30.06
C LEU A 74 -11.54 19.78 -29.85
N LYS A 75 -10.55 20.29 -30.53
CA LYS A 75 -10.11 21.69 -30.43
C LYS A 75 -11.22 22.64 -30.90
N GLY A 76 -11.63 23.55 -30.02
CA GLY A 76 -12.66 24.56 -30.32
C GLY A 76 -14.08 24.15 -29.93
N GLU A 77 -14.30 22.96 -29.42
CA GLU A 77 -15.60 22.53 -28.92
C GLU A 77 -16.05 23.30 -27.68
N VAL A 78 -17.36 23.40 -27.53
CA VAL A 78 -17.97 24.06 -26.36
C VAL A 78 -17.79 23.15 -25.14
N VAL A 79 -17.09 23.69 -24.14
CA VAL A 79 -16.76 22.98 -22.92
C VAL A 79 -17.35 23.70 -21.72
N SER A 80 -18.10 23.01 -20.90
CA SER A 80 -18.64 23.54 -19.64
C SER A 80 -18.13 22.76 -18.44
N GLU A 81 -17.66 23.44 -17.42
CA GLU A 81 -17.26 22.80 -16.18
C GLU A 81 -18.49 22.27 -15.43
N VAL A 82 -18.41 21.02 -14.95
CA VAL A 82 -19.46 20.36 -14.16
C VAL A 82 -18.92 19.96 -12.77
N ALA A 83 -19.83 19.66 -11.87
CA ALA A 83 -19.44 19.29 -10.51
C ALA A 83 -18.69 17.94 -10.48
N LEU A 84 -17.61 17.83 -9.71
CA LEU A 84 -16.82 16.60 -9.55
C LEU A 84 -17.67 15.41 -9.02
N ARG A 85 -18.73 15.66 -8.26
CA ARG A 85 -19.67 14.61 -7.86
C ARG A 85 -20.29 13.84 -9.03
N THR A 86 -20.29 14.40 -10.25
CA THR A 86 -20.74 13.71 -11.47
C THR A 86 -19.86 12.50 -11.80
N LEU A 87 -18.61 12.44 -11.32
CA LEU A 87 -17.75 11.26 -11.47
C LEU A 87 -18.37 9.99 -10.86
N GLU A 88 -19.11 10.10 -9.77
CA GLU A 88 -19.81 8.95 -9.20
C GLU A 88 -20.94 8.46 -10.11
N GLN A 89 -21.65 9.37 -10.78
CA GLN A 89 -22.66 9.01 -11.77
C GLN A 89 -22.03 8.31 -12.99
N ILE A 90 -20.87 8.77 -13.45
CA ILE A 90 -20.10 8.13 -14.53
C ILE A 90 -19.71 6.70 -14.11
N LYS A 91 -19.21 6.51 -12.88
CA LYS A 91 -18.86 5.18 -12.36
C LYS A 91 -20.07 4.25 -12.24
N GLU A 92 -21.21 4.79 -11.82
CA GLU A 92 -22.47 4.04 -11.75
C GLU A 92 -22.96 3.62 -13.15
N ALA A 93 -22.95 4.54 -14.12
CA ALA A 93 -23.28 4.25 -15.51
C ALA A 93 -22.36 3.12 -16.08
N ARG A 94 -21.05 3.20 -15.84
CA ARG A 94 -20.08 2.17 -16.23
C ARG A 94 -20.39 0.81 -15.60
N ARG A 95 -20.72 0.77 -14.29
CA ARG A 95 -21.10 -0.48 -13.62
C ARG A 95 -22.39 -1.08 -14.21
N ALA A 96 -23.38 -0.24 -14.49
CA ALA A 96 -24.62 -0.69 -15.13
C ALA A 96 -24.37 -1.24 -16.51
N TYR A 97 -23.62 -0.52 -17.34
CA TYR A 97 -23.24 -0.95 -18.69
C TYR A 97 -22.52 -2.30 -18.69
N ARG A 98 -21.49 -2.47 -17.84
CA ARG A 98 -20.74 -3.73 -17.71
C ARG A 98 -21.59 -4.91 -17.25
N LYS A 99 -22.62 -4.65 -16.42
CA LYS A 99 -23.54 -5.69 -15.98
C LYS A 99 -24.43 -6.19 -17.13
N GLU A 100 -24.79 -5.30 -18.06
CA GLU A 100 -25.59 -5.61 -19.23
C GLU A 100 -24.77 -6.19 -20.38
N HIS A 101 -23.44 -5.93 -20.38
CA HIS A 101 -22.48 -6.37 -21.41
C HIS A 101 -21.33 -7.14 -20.77
N PRO A 102 -21.58 -8.36 -20.23
CA PRO A 102 -20.55 -9.14 -19.55
C PRO A 102 -19.40 -9.60 -20.46
N GLU A 103 -19.62 -9.63 -21.76
CA GLU A 103 -18.61 -9.89 -22.80
C GLU A 103 -17.53 -8.80 -22.88
N ASP A 104 -17.84 -7.58 -22.43
CA ASP A 104 -16.90 -6.46 -22.32
C ASP A 104 -16.17 -6.45 -20.97
N ALA A 105 -16.36 -7.49 -20.14
CA ALA A 105 -15.72 -7.59 -18.85
C ALA A 105 -14.20 -7.81 -19.04
N HIS A 106 -13.43 -6.81 -18.61
CA HIS A 106 -11.98 -6.91 -18.58
C HIS A 106 -11.52 -7.87 -17.47
N ASP A 107 -10.37 -8.48 -17.65
CA ASP A 107 -9.78 -9.47 -16.75
C ASP A 107 -9.25 -8.88 -15.43
N HIS A 108 -9.56 -7.62 -15.11
CA HIS A 108 -9.08 -6.87 -13.94
C HIS A 108 -7.56 -6.92 -13.77
N SER A 109 -6.83 -7.05 -14.89
CA SER A 109 -5.38 -6.98 -14.87
C SER A 109 -4.89 -5.54 -14.92
N ILE A 110 -3.79 -5.30 -14.22
CA ILE A 110 -3.14 -4.00 -14.13
C ILE A 110 -2.01 -3.96 -15.15
N ARG A 111 -2.05 -2.99 -16.05
CA ARG A 111 -1.06 -2.79 -17.10
C ARG A 111 0.00 -1.80 -16.65
N PHE A 112 1.25 -2.08 -16.96
CA PHE A 112 2.35 -1.14 -16.87
C PHE A 112 2.84 -0.85 -18.29
N ILE A 113 2.98 0.41 -18.63
CA ILE A 113 3.21 0.89 -20.00
C ILE A 113 4.43 1.80 -20.06
N THR A 114 4.96 2.00 -21.29
CA THR A 114 5.90 3.08 -21.61
C THR A 114 5.17 4.39 -21.85
N ILE A 115 5.90 5.51 -21.97
CA ILE A 115 5.37 6.81 -22.38
C ILE A 115 4.63 6.71 -23.73
N ASP A 116 5.12 5.88 -24.63
CA ASP A 116 4.48 5.64 -25.93
C ASP A 116 3.32 4.63 -25.90
N TYR A 117 2.78 4.35 -24.70
CA TYR A 117 1.67 3.41 -24.48
C TYR A 117 1.93 1.94 -24.86
N ASN A 118 3.20 1.55 -25.04
CA ASN A 118 3.53 0.14 -25.23
C ASN A 118 3.47 -0.60 -23.89
N GLU A 119 2.79 -1.74 -23.86
CA GLU A 119 2.71 -2.57 -22.67
C GLU A 119 4.09 -3.18 -22.32
N LEU A 120 4.57 -2.95 -21.11
CA LEU A 120 5.79 -3.55 -20.58
C LEU A 120 5.51 -4.92 -19.95
N PHE A 121 4.50 -4.95 -19.09
CA PHE A 121 4.02 -6.16 -18.44
C PHE A 121 2.62 -5.92 -17.87
N ARG A 122 2.00 -7.01 -17.43
CA ARG A 122 0.67 -7.02 -16.83
C ARG A 122 0.66 -7.94 -15.62
N ILE A 123 -0.03 -7.55 -14.56
CA ILE A 123 -0.21 -8.34 -13.34
C ILE A 123 -1.71 -8.45 -13.01
N PRO A 124 -2.15 -9.53 -12.34
CA PRO A 124 -3.54 -9.63 -11.87
C PRO A 124 -3.81 -8.63 -10.75
N ASP A 125 -5.08 -8.39 -10.44
CA ASP A 125 -5.50 -7.65 -9.24
C ASP A 125 -4.93 -8.31 -7.97
N GLY A 126 -4.35 -7.50 -7.09
CA GLY A 126 -3.61 -7.98 -5.90
C GLY A 126 -2.18 -8.47 -6.19
N GLY A 127 -1.77 -8.54 -7.46
CA GLY A 127 -0.39 -8.85 -7.85
C GLY A 127 0.58 -7.81 -7.28
N LYS A 128 1.85 -8.20 -7.12
CA LYS A 128 2.86 -7.34 -6.49
C LYS A 128 3.90 -6.86 -7.49
N VAL A 129 4.33 -5.63 -7.31
CA VAL A 129 5.42 -5.01 -8.06
C VAL A 129 6.53 -4.59 -7.13
N GLN A 130 7.75 -4.78 -7.62
CA GLN A 130 8.95 -4.19 -7.07
C GLN A 130 9.16 -2.82 -7.69
N ILE A 131 9.37 -1.80 -6.88
CA ILE A 131 9.57 -0.41 -7.29
C ILE A 131 10.89 0.09 -6.72
N ASP A 132 11.75 0.59 -7.61
CA ASP A 132 12.98 1.30 -7.28
C ASP A 132 12.83 2.74 -7.77
N TYR A 133 12.75 3.69 -6.85
CA TYR A 133 12.60 5.09 -7.20
C TYR A 133 13.15 6.02 -6.12
N ALA A 134 13.91 7.02 -6.52
CA ALA A 134 14.50 8.04 -5.64
C ALA A 134 15.28 7.44 -4.45
N GLY A 135 16.04 6.35 -4.70
CA GLY A 135 16.83 5.65 -3.70
C GLY A 135 16.02 4.79 -2.72
N ARG A 136 14.74 4.59 -2.99
CA ARG A 136 13.88 3.67 -2.24
C ARG A 136 13.64 2.41 -3.04
N HIS A 137 13.75 1.28 -2.37
CA HIS A 137 13.45 -0.04 -2.91
C HIS A 137 12.34 -0.66 -2.06
N PHE A 138 11.22 -1.03 -2.66
CA PHE A 138 10.11 -1.68 -1.94
C PHE A 138 9.25 -2.51 -2.88
N VAL A 139 8.52 -3.46 -2.31
CA VAL A 139 7.50 -4.24 -2.99
C VAL A 139 6.13 -3.82 -2.47
N SER A 140 5.17 -3.69 -3.36
CA SER A 140 3.82 -3.28 -2.99
C SER A 140 2.77 -4.06 -3.76
N PRO A 141 1.68 -4.46 -3.10
CA PRO A 141 0.51 -4.95 -3.81
C PRO A 141 -0.11 -3.83 -4.64
N CYS A 142 -0.63 -4.23 -5.80
CA CYS A 142 -1.36 -3.36 -6.71
C CYS A 142 -2.83 -3.76 -6.70
N VAL A 143 -3.71 -2.79 -6.49
CA VAL A 143 -5.15 -3.02 -6.54
C VAL A 143 -5.71 -2.39 -7.81
N TYR A 144 -6.39 -3.18 -8.61
CA TYR A 144 -7.09 -2.71 -9.79
C TYR A 144 -8.20 -1.74 -9.41
N ILE A 145 -8.21 -0.58 -10.02
CA ILE A 145 -9.28 0.41 -9.89
C ILE A 145 -10.10 0.45 -11.18
N ASP A 146 -9.42 0.64 -12.29
CA ASP A 146 -9.94 0.57 -13.65
C ASP A 146 -8.76 0.42 -14.64
N ASP A 147 -9.04 0.44 -15.95
CA ASP A 147 -8.05 0.17 -16.99
C ASP A 147 -6.89 1.16 -17.04
N TYR A 148 -7.05 2.32 -16.39
CA TYR A 148 -6.08 3.41 -16.38
C TYR A 148 -5.58 3.79 -14.99
N HIS A 149 -6.13 3.17 -13.93
CA HIS A 149 -5.75 3.47 -12.56
C HIS A 149 -5.46 2.22 -11.76
N THR A 150 -4.42 2.31 -10.97
CA THR A 150 -4.09 1.32 -9.95
C THR A 150 -3.79 2.00 -8.61
N ARG A 151 -4.09 1.31 -7.52
CA ARG A 151 -3.70 1.76 -6.18
C ARG A 151 -2.48 0.99 -5.72
N ILE A 152 -1.44 1.73 -5.34
CA ILE A 152 -0.18 1.21 -4.81
C ILE A 152 0.15 2.00 -3.54
N ALA A 153 0.52 1.31 -2.47
CA ALA A 153 0.86 1.93 -1.18
C ALA A 153 -0.20 2.94 -0.68
N GLY A 154 -1.49 2.61 -0.88
CA GLY A 154 -2.63 3.43 -0.45
C GLY A 154 -2.95 4.64 -1.33
N ARG A 155 -2.22 4.88 -2.42
CA ARG A 155 -2.44 6.00 -3.37
C ARG A 155 -2.89 5.47 -4.73
N VAL A 156 -3.81 6.20 -5.37
CA VAL A 156 -4.28 5.88 -6.72
C VAL A 156 -3.44 6.65 -7.72
N TYR A 157 -2.81 5.92 -8.63
CA TYR A 157 -1.96 6.44 -9.70
C TYR A 157 -2.62 6.18 -11.05
N HIS A 158 -2.46 7.12 -11.97
CA HIS A 158 -2.72 6.86 -13.37
C HIS A 158 -1.55 6.07 -13.98
N ILE A 159 -1.81 5.12 -14.88
CA ILE A 159 -0.76 4.25 -15.45
C ILE A 159 0.36 5.05 -16.15
N CYS A 160 0.05 6.21 -16.73
CA CYS A 160 1.05 7.09 -17.34
C CYS A 160 2.05 7.69 -16.34
N GLU A 161 1.69 7.83 -15.05
CA GLU A 161 2.61 8.34 -14.03
C GLU A 161 3.78 7.40 -13.80
N PHE A 162 3.55 6.09 -13.88
CA PHE A 162 4.62 5.09 -13.77
C PHE A 162 5.52 5.11 -14.99
N ALA A 163 4.95 5.27 -16.21
CA ALA A 163 5.72 5.40 -17.43
C ALA A 163 6.68 6.60 -17.35
N GLU A 164 6.18 7.76 -16.93
CA GLU A 164 6.98 8.95 -16.76
C GLU A 164 8.04 8.80 -15.65
N MET A 165 7.68 8.23 -14.52
CA MET A 165 8.60 7.95 -13.42
C MET A 165 9.77 7.06 -13.86
N MET A 166 9.49 6.03 -14.67
CA MET A 166 10.52 5.14 -15.20
C MET A 166 11.42 5.83 -16.22
N GLU A 167 10.85 6.51 -17.19
CA GLU A 167 11.61 7.03 -18.33
C GLU A 167 12.30 8.37 -18.03
N ARG A 168 11.66 9.27 -17.28
CA ARG A 168 12.20 10.59 -16.93
C ARG A 168 12.80 10.65 -15.53
N GLY A 169 12.24 9.91 -14.60
CA GLY A 169 12.67 9.89 -13.20
C GLY A 169 13.74 8.86 -12.87
N GLY A 170 14.14 8.01 -13.83
CA GLY A 170 15.14 6.96 -13.63
C GLY A 170 14.72 5.86 -12.64
N GLY A 171 13.41 5.72 -12.40
CA GLY A 171 12.85 4.64 -11.60
C GLY A 171 12.74 3.33 -12.38
N THR A 172 12.52 2.23 -11.68
CA THR A 172 12.16 0.94 -12.28
C THR A 172 10.93 0.36 -11.61
N VAL A 173 10.07 -0.28 -12.40
CA VAL A 173 8.92 -1.04 -11.93
C VAL A 173 8.92 -2.38 -12.64
N ALA A 174 8.84 -3.46 -11.87
CA ALA A 174 8.83 -4.83 -12.39
C ALA A 174 7.89 -5.71 -11.54
N PRO A 175 7.39 -6.83 -12.07
CA PRO A 175 6.76 -7.84 -11.23
C PRO A 175 7.69 -8.24 -10.09
N GLU A 176 7.14 -8.58 -8.92
CA GLU A 176 7.95 -9.10 -7.83
C GLU A 176 8.71 -10.35 -8.29
N PRO A 177 10.05 -10.40 -8.13
CA PRO A 177 10.83 -11.57 -8.54
C PRO A 177 10.51 -12.78 -7.65
N GLU A 178 10.59 -13.97 -8.21
CA GLU A 178 10.42 -15.21 -7.46
C GLU A 178 11.58 -15.40 -6.47
N ILE A 179 11.24 -15.75 -5.21
CA ILE A 179 12.21 -16.04 -4.16
C ILE A 179 12.37 -17.56 -4.04
N THR A 180 13.56 -18.06 -4.38
CA THR A 180 13.89 -19.50 -4.30
C THR A 180 14.64 -19.87 -3.03
N ALA A 181 14.92 -18.90 -2.15
CA ALA A 181 15.62 -19.13 -0.89
C ALA A 181 14.74 -19.88 0.13
N ASN A 182 15.40 -20.61 1.04
CA ASN A 182 14.75 -21.30 2.14
C ASN A 182 14.46 -20.41 3.35
N GLN A 183 14.92 -19.17 3.33
CA GLN A 183 14.72 -18.18 4.37
C GLN A 183 14.64 -16.79 3.74
N ALA A 184 13.84 -15.90 4.32
CA ALA A 184 13.75 -14.50 3.89
C ALA A 184 13.15 -13.67 5.02
N ALA A 185 13.45 -12.38 5.01
CA ALA A 185 12.87 -11.39 5.92
C ALA A 185 12.43 -10.14 5.19
N TRP A 186 11.45 -9.46 5.77
CA TRP A 186 10.90 -8.21 5.23
C TRP A 186 10.60 -7.22 6.35
N GLN A 187 10.83 -5.95 6.07
CA GLN A 187 10.23 -4.89 6.85
C GLN A 187 8.84 -4.58 6.28
N ILE A 188 7.79 -4.71 7.08
CA ILE A 188 6.40 -4.50 6.70
C ILE A 188 5.97 -3.08 7.09
N GLY A 189 5.65 -2.26 6.09
CA GLY A 189 5.40 -0.84 6.31
C GLY A 189 6.64 -0.14 6.89
N HIS A 190 6.51 0.47 8.09
CA HIS A 190 7.62 1.21 8.73
C HIS A 190 7.94 0.72 10.14
N ARG A 191 7.29 -0.33 10.64
CA ARG A 191 7.32 -0.64 12.06
C ARG A 191 7.48 -2.11 12.41
N GLU A 192 7.13 -2.99 11.55
CA GLU A 192 7.13 -4.41 11.84
C GLU A 192 8.11 -5.13 10.92
N TYR A 193 8.62 -6.27 11.38
CA TYR A 193 9.46 -7.17 10.60
C TYR A 193 8.84 -8.55 10.61
N LEU A 194 8.96 -9.24 9.50
CA LEU A 194 8.54 -10.63 9.32
C LEU A 194 9.76 -11.41 8.84
N SER A 195 10.09 -12.50 9.52
CA SER A 195 11.04 -13.50 9.05
C SER A 195 10.33 -14.84 8.83
N ILE A 196 10.78 -15.56 7.82
CA ILE A 196 10.25 -16.88 7.47
C ILE A 196 11.43 -17.80 7.15
N GLN A 197 11.41 -19.01 7.67
CA GLN A 197 12.41 -20.04 7.42
C GLN A 197 11.74 -21.38 7.12
N SER A 198 12.31 -22.15 6.19
CA SER A 198 11.87 -23.50 5.86
C SER A 198 12.23 -24.47 6.98
N THR A 199 11.29 -25.36 7.31
CA THR A 199 11.47 -26.50 8.25
C THR A 199 11.26 -27.82 7.53
N GLU A 200 11.42 -28.93 8.25
CA GLU A 200 11.12 -30.27 7.71
C GLU A 200 9.62 -30.45 7.40
N THR A 201 8.75 -29.78 8.11
CA THR A 201 7.29 -29.91 8.02
C THR A 201 6.60 -28.79 7.23
N GLY A 202 7.25 -27.67 7.06
CA GLY A 202 6.67 -26.51 6.40
C GLY A 202 7.52 -25.26 6.56
N TRP A 203 6.97 -24.26 7.25
CA TRP A 203 7.61 -22.95 7.45
C TRP A 203 7.47 -22.53 8.90
N ASP A 204 8.56 -22.02 9.46
CA ASP A 204 8.58 -21.30 10.74
C ASP A 204 8.59 -19.79 10.46
N TYR A 205 7.86 -19.02 11.25
CA TYR A 205 7.81 -17.56 11.10
C TYR A 205 7.89 -16.85 12.45
N SER A 206 8.48 -15.65 12.43
CA SER A 206 8.46 -14.72 13.54
C SER A 206 8.11 -13.32 13.06
N VAL A 207 7.31 -12.64 13.85
CA VAL A 207 6.90 -11.24 13.63
C VAL A 207 7.48 -10.39 14.76
N TYR A 208 8.19 -9.35 14.40
CA TYR A 208 8.83 -8.44 15.34
C TYR A 208 8.26 -7.03 15.24
N ASP A 209 8.24 -6.34 16.36
CA ASP A 209 7.94 -4.91 16.39
C ASP A 209 9.15 -4.06 15.91
N ARG A 210 8.98 -2.73 15.95
CA ARG A 210 10.03 -1.78 15.57
C ARG A 210 11.33 -1.92 16.38
N GLN A 211 11.27 -2.44 17.59
CA GLN A 211 12.38 -2.68 18.49
C GLN A 211 12.93 -4.10 18.38
N PHE A 212 12.54 -4.87 17.36
CA PHE A 212 12.89 -6.28 17.18
C PHE A 212 12.46 -7.19 18.34
N SER A 213 11.43 -6.79 19.08
CA SER A 213 10.79 -7.67 20.04
C SER A 213 9.77 -8.54 19.33
N GLU A 214 9.82 -9.84 19.55
CA GLU A 214 8.84 -10.77 18.99
C GLU A 214 7.44 -10.46 19.57
N ILE A 215 6.47 -10.34 18.67
CA ILE A 215 5.06 -10.05 18.98
C ILE A 215 4.12 -11.17 18.51
N ASP A 216 4.56 -11.99 17.57
CA ASP A 216 3.86 -13.16 17.07
C ASP A 216 4.86 -14.13 16.44
N GLY A 217 4.52 -15.41 16.34
CA GLY A 217 5.36 -16.42 15.72
C GLY A 217 4.73 -17.81 15.80
N GLY A 218 5.19 -18.71 14.95
CA GLY A 218 4.71 -20.09 14.94
C GLY A 218 5.09 -20.85 13.68
N ASP A 219 4.51 -22.05 13.55
CA ASP A 219 4.76 -22.98 12.47
C ASP A 219 3.56 -23.04 11.51
N ILE A 220 3.85 -23.12 10.21
CA ILE A 220 2.88 -23.36 9.14
C ILE A 220 3.21 -24.71 8.50
N ASP A 221 2.37 -25.73 8.76
CA ASP A 221 2.55 -27.10 8.25
C ASP A 221 2.05 -27.23 6.79
N LEU A 222 2.68 -26.51 5.86
CA LEU A 222 2.38 -26.47 4.43
C LEU A 222 3.67 -26.57 3.60
N LYS A 223 4.07 -27.79 3.24
CA LYS A 223 5.33 -28.06 2.50
C LYS A 223 5.34 -27.63 1.03
N HIS A 224 4.17 -27.44 0.42
CA HIS A 224 4.06 -27.28 -1.03
C HIS A 224 3.85 -25.82 -1.49
N ILE A 225 3.94 -24.88 -0.57
CA ILE A 225 3.83 -23.45 -0.88
C ILE A 225 5.22 -22.83 -0.96
N THR A 226 5.35 -21.78 -1.77
CA THR A 226 6.57 -20.95 -1.82
C THR A 226 6.64 -20.06 -0.58
N ILE A 227 7.84 -19.57 -0.28
CA ILE A 227 8.05 -18.61 0.82
C ILE A 227 7.22 -17.33 0.63
N GLN A 228 7.00 -16.92 -0.62
CA GLN A 228 6.13 -15.78 -0.96
C GLN A 228 4.66 -16.07 -0.68
N GLN A 229 4.19 -17.28 -1.01
CA GLN A 229 2.82 -17.70 -0.66
C GLN A 229 2.63 -17.78 0.85
N CYS A 230 3.62 -18.31 1.58
CA CYS A 230 3.62 -18.33 3.04
C CYS A 230 3.53 -16.90 3.60
N ARG A 231 4.41 -15.99 3.15
CA ARG A 231 4.36 -14.58 3.52
C ARG A 231 2.98 -13.96 3.26
N ASP A 232 2.41 -14.20 2.08
CA ASP A 232 1.16 -13.58 1.68
C ASP A 232 -0.02 -14.05 2.51
N MET A 233 -0.03 -15.34 2.90
CA MET A 233 -0.99 -15.89 3.86
C MET A 233 -0.85 -15.20 5.21
N LEU A 234 0.36 -15.09 5.75
CA LEU A 234 0.63 -14.41 7.02
C LEU A 234 0.21 -12.94 6.99
N LEU A 235 0.52 -12.22 5.91
CA LEU A 235 0.10 -10.82 5.76
C LEU A 235 -1.43 -10.69 5.71
N GLN A 236 -2.13 -11.67 5.15
CA GLN A 236 -3.59 -11.71 5.16
C GLN A 236 -4.14 -11.97 6.56
N ASP A 237 -3.62 -12.95 7.27
CA ASP A 237 -4.03 -13.30 8.63
C ASP A 237 -3.80 -12.17 9.63
N LEU A 238 -2.69 -11.43 9.46
CA LEU A 238 -2.36 -10.24 10.25
C LEU A 238 -3.13 -8.97 9.83
N GLY A 239 -3.91 -9.02 8.74
CA GLY A 239 -4.60 -7.86 8.19
C GLY A 239 -3.66 -6.83 7.55
N TRP A 240 -2.52 -7.27 7.03
CA TRP A 240 -1.47 -6.43 6.44
C TRP A 240 -1.31 -6.60 4.92
N GLN A 241 -2.25 -7.29 4.28
CA GLN A 241 -2.21 -7.63 2.85
C GLN A 241 -2.03 -6.41 1.92
N ASP A 242 -2.46 -5.22 2.36
CA ASP A 242 -2.37 -3.97 1.58
C ASP A 242 -1.09 -3.16 1.87
N ARG A 243 -0.22 -3.64 2.76
CA ARG A 243 1.00 -2.93 3.12
C ARG A 243 2.13 -3.21 2.14
N SER A 244 2.90 -2.17 1.84
CA SER A 244 4.19 -2.32 1.16
C SER A 244 5.22 -2.90 2.11
N PHE A 245 6.19 -3.61 1.56
CA PHE A 245 7.27 -4.18 2.33
C PHE A 245 8.62 -4.04 1.61
N VAL A 246 9.69 -4.07 2.38
CA VAL A 246 11.07 -3.98 1.92
C VAL A 246 11.76 -5.31 2.23
N PRO A 247 12.32 -6.01 1.22
CA PRO A 247 13.16 -7.17 1.48
C PRO A 247 14.34 -6.78 2.37
N MET A 248 14.63 -7.62 3.37
CA MET A 248 15.69 -7.41 4.36
C MET A 248 16.65 -8.60 4.35
N ASP A 249 17.84 -8.38 4.85
CA ASP A 249 18.76 -9.47 5.14
C ASP A 249 18.20 -10.28 6.32
N TYR A 250 18.01 -11.59 6.12
CA TYR A 250 17.43 -12.48 7.11
C TYR A 250 18.30 -12.58 8.37
N GLU A 251 19.58 -12.80 8.19
CA GLU A 251 20.54 -12.95 9.30
C GLU A 251 20.56 -11.68 10.17
N MET A 252 20.56 -10.51 9.54
CA MET A 252 20.54 -9.24 10.24
C MET A 252 19.27 -9.05 11.09
N VAL A 253 18.10 -9.50 10.61
CA VAL A 253 16.84 -9.41 11.37
C VAL A 253 16.88 -10.35 12.57
N GLU A 254 17.30 -11.60 12.36
CA GLU A 254 17.38 -12.62 13.41
C GLU A 254 18.43 -12.28 14.49
N GLU A 255 19.62 -11.80 14.09
CA GLU A 255 20.65 -11.35 15.03
C GLU A 255 20.15 -10.23 15.93
N ARG A 256 19.49 -9.23 15.37
CA ARG A 256 18.93 -8.13 16.15
C ARG A 256 17.81 -8.58 17.09
N ALA A 257 16.96 -9.49 16.64
CA ALA A 257 15.91 -10.05 17.48
C ALA A 257 16.50 -10.85 18.66
N ALA A 258 17.54 -11.64 18.41
CA ALA A 258 18.27 -12.38 19.44
C ALA A 258 18.91 -11.46 20.48
N ASP A 259 19.58 -10.37 20.04
CA ASP A 259 20.18 -9.38 20.93
C ASP A 259 19.13 -8.75 21.88
N VAL A 260 17.97 -8.38 21.32
CA VAL A 260 16.87 -7.78 22.12
C VAL A 260 16.27 -8.80 23.09
N ALA A 261 16.16 -10.07 22.70
CA ALA A 261 15.68 -11.13 23.57
C ALA A 261 16.65 -11.37 24.74
N GLU A 262 17.98 -11.36 24.48
CA GLU A 262 19.00 -11.51 25.50
C GLU A 262 19.01 -10.30 26.48
N GLU A 263 18.93 -9.07 25.97
CA GLU A 263 18.83 -7.87 26.81
C GLU A 263 17.61 -7.91 27.74
N LYS A 264 16.45 -8.32 27.23
CA LYS A 264 15.24 -8.48 28.04
C LYS A 264 15.40 -9.56 29.11
N LEU A 265 16.00 -10.71 28.76
CA LEU A 265 16.26 -11.78 29.71
C LEU A 265 17.19 -11.33 30.83
N ASN A 266 18.29 -10.64 30.49
CA ASN A 266 19.25 -10.10 31.46
C ASN A 266 18.59 -9.08 32.40
N SER A 267 17.80 -8.15 31.85
CA SER A 267 17.03 -7.19 32.64
C SER A 267 16.04 -7.87 33.60
N LEU A 268 15.35 -8.91 33.13
CA LEU A 268 14.44 -9.68 33.98
C LEU A 268 15.19 -10.41 35.13
N LEU A 269 16.33 -11.04 34.83
CA LEU A 269 17.16 -11.71 35.80
C LEU A 269 17.68 -10.73 36.85
N GLU A 270 18.15 -9.55 36.48
CA GLU A 270 18.57 -8.49 37.39
C GLU A 270 17.44 -8.06 38.35
N ARG A 271 16.22 -7.90 37.82
CA ARG A 271 15.04 -7.58 38.64
C ARG A 271 14.72 -8.67 39.63
N ILE A 272 14.73 -9.93 39.20
CA ILE A 272 14.51 -11.09 40.10
C ILE A 272 15.56 -11.16 41.16
N HIS A 273 16.84 -10.90 40.85
CA HIS A 273 17.93 -10.87 41.84
C HIS A 273 17.75 -9.72 42.81
N ALA A 274 17.35 -8.54 42.37
CA ALA A 274 17.07 -7.39 43.22
C ALA A 274 15.91 -7.68 44.21
N GLU A 275 14.80 -8.24 43.72
CA GLU A 275 13.65 -8.61 44.52
C GLU A 275 14.00 -9.68 45.59
N ARG A 276 14.77 -10.72 45.20
CA ARG A 276 15.25 -11.76 46.12
C ARG A 276 16.12 -11.16 47.21
N LYS A 277 17.00 -10.21 46.87
CA LYS A 277 17.87 -9.51 47.85
C LYS A 277 17.05 -8.64 48.82
N GLU A 278 16.01 -7.99 48.32
CA GLU A 278 15.09 -7.20 49.14
C GLU A 278 14.30 -8.08 50.11
N ILE A 279 13.78 -9.24 49.63
CA ILE A 279 13.08 -10.22 50.48
C ILE A 279 14.00 -10.78 51.55
N ALA A 280 15.24 -11.13 51.20
CA ALA A 280 16.22 -11.65 52.16
C ALA A 280 16.64 -10.62 53.22
N ASN A 281 16.62 -9.33 52.89
CA ASN A 281 16.96 -8.24 53.79
C ASN A 281 15.77 -7.68 54.59
N ARG A 282 14.55 -8.18 54.39
CA ARG A 282 13.41 -7.79 55.23
C ARG A 282 13.64 -8.31 56.64
N PRO A 283 13.72 -7.43 57.69
CA PRO A 283 13.85 -7.87 59.07
C PRO A 283 12.68 -8.79 59.40
N HIS A 284 12.98 -9.95 59.98
CA HIS A 284 11.94 -10.84 60.49
C HIS A 284 11.19 -10.05 61.56
N GLY A 285 10.08 -9.44 61.16
CA GLY A 285 9.17 -8.78 62.07
C GLY A 285 8.64 -9.81 63.06
N ASP A 286 8.85 -9.51 64.34
CA ASP A 286 8.36 -10.31 65.46
C ASP A 286 6.96 -10.87 65.17
N ALA A 287 6.83 -12.15 65.39
CA ALA A 287 5.57 -12.87 65.38
C ALA A 287 4.57 -12.18 66.31
N ARG A 288 3.78 -11.26 65.74
CA ARG A 288 2.68 -10.65 66.49
C ARG A 288 1.71 -11.78 66.87
N SER A 289 1.63 -11.99 68.15
CA SER A 289 0.70 -12.87 68.86
C SER A 289 -0.67 -12.83 68.24
N ALA A 290 -1.18 -14.02 67.95
CA ALA A 290 -2.54 -14.24 67.46
C ALA A 290 -3.56 -13.55 68.37
N PRO A 291 -4.58 -12.88 67.88
CA PRO A 291 -5.61 -12.29 68.71
C PRO A 291 -6.40 -13.42 69.40
N LYS A 292 -6.44 -13.38 70.73
CA LYS A 292 -7.28 -14.28 71.58
C LYS A 292 -8.73 -14.16 71.11
N LYS A 293 -9.31 -15.29 70.66
CA LYS A 293 -10.76 -15.44 70.45
C LYS A 293 -11.49 -15.14 71.74
N LYS A 294 -12.25 -14.05 71.82
CA LYS A 294 -13.28 -13.82 72.86
C LYS A 294 -14.42 -14.77 72.55
N ASN A 295 -14.63 -15.73 73.49
CA ASN A 295 -15.85 -16.50 73.58
C ASN A 295 -17.02 -15.50 73.82
N ARG A 296 -17.94 -15.41 72.88
CA ARG A 296 -19.26 -14.86 73.14
C ARG A 296 -20.15 -15.98 73.62
N GLU A 297 -20.43 -15.97 74.93
CA GLU A 297 -21.50 -16.73 75.53
C GLU A 297 -22.84 -16.35 74.85
N VAL A 298 -23.55 -17.40 74.43
CA VAL A 298 -24.92 -17.31 74.00
C VAL A 298 -25.78 -17.41 75.25
N CYS A 299 -26.48 -16.33 75.67
CA CYS A 299 -27.59 -16.41 76.57
C CYS A 299 -28.90 -16.44 75.79
N LEU A 300 -29.76 -17.32 76.14
CA LEU A 300 -31.11 -17.71 75.82
C LEU A 300 -32.01 -16.64 75.19
#